data_c0cbb486f66ad9cc213cdbd2c975f9fb
#
_entry.id   c0cbb486f66ad9cc213cdbd2c975f9fb
#
_cell.length_a   1.000
_cell.length_b   1.000
_cell.length_c   1.000
_cell.angle_alpha   90.00
_cell.angle_beta   90.00
_cell.angle_gamma   90.00
#
_symmetry.space_group_name_H-M   'P 1'
#
loop_
_entity.id
_entity.type
_entity.pdbx_description
1 polymer ?
#
loop_
_entity_poly.entity_id
_entity_poly.type
_entity_poly.pdbx_seq_one_letter_code
_entity_poly.pdbx_strand_id
1 'polypeptide(L)'
;TATYIGAGKVEEVRQAAEYLEADIVIFDNALSPVQLRNLQRELDKPVMDRTTLILEIFSTRAKTREAKLQVEVARLQYMLPRLVGLHDALSRQGGASGAMSNKGAGEKKLELDRRRLEQRLTNMKRELDLIAGERRTQRQKRARSGIPRVALVGYTNAGKSTIMNMLLGAYVKDEEKQVLEKDMLFATLDTTVRRIAPPDRNPFLLSDTVGFISKLPHALVKAFHSTLEEAKEADLLLQIIDYSDEHYREYMKVTEDTLRELGAD
;
A
#
# COMPACT_ATOMS: atom_id res chain seq x y z
N THR A 1 21.81 -5.02 14.60
CA THR A 1 22.98 -5.39 13.74
C THR A 1 23.06 -4.44 12.55
N ALA A 2 24.27 -4.27 12.00
CA ALA A 2 24.52 -3.37 10.87
C ALA A 2 23.83 -3.86 9.57
N THR A 3 23.50 -5.14 9.51
CA THR A 3 22.92 -5.85 8.36
C THR A 3 21.54 -6.47 8.67
N TYR A 4 20.88 -6.11 9.76
CA TYR A 4 19.64 -6.72 10.25
C TYR A 4 19.81 -8.18 10.71
N ILE A 5 20.40 -9.04 9.89
CA ILE A 5 20.79 -10.43 10.18
C ILE A 5 22.30 -10.50 10.48
N GLY A 6 22.74 -11.57 11.16
CA GLY A 6 24.17 -11.80 11.47
C GLY A 6 25.01 -12.10 10.23
N ALA A 7 26.32 -11.87 10.30
CA ALA A 7 27.24 -12.04 9.16
C ALA A 7 27.21 -13.45 8.55
N GLY A 8 27.15 -14.50 9.38
CA GLY A 8 27.02 -15.89 8.87
C GLY A 8 25.73 -16.08 8.05
N LYS A 9 24.61 -15.46 8.49
CA LYS A 9 23.35 -15.55 7.74
C LYS A 9 23.37 -14.72 6.46
N VAL A 10 24.10 -13.60 6.45
CA VAL A 10 24.32 -12.84 5.21
C VAL A 10 25.04 -13.68 4.18
N GLU A 11 26.08 -14.43 4.59
CA GLU A 11 26.84 -15.31 3.71
C GLU A 11 25.97 -16.47 3.16
N GLU A 12 25.15 -17.11 4.02
CA GLU A 12 24.19 -18.12 3.56
C GLU A 12 23.20 -17.55 2.51
N VAL A 13 22.66 -16.33 2.75
CA VAL A 13 21.77 -15.66 1.80
C VAL A 13 22.49 -15.34 0.49
N ARG A 14 23.75 -14.89 0.55
CA ARG A 14 24.56 -14.61 -0.63
C ARG A 14 24.73 -15.86 -1.49
N GLN A 15 25.17 -16.97 -0.87
CA GLN A 15 25.33 -18.24 -1.56
C GLN A 15 24.02 -18.77 -2.15
N ALA A 16 22.92 -18.67 -1.41
CA ALA A 16 21.61 -19.05 -1.91
C ALA A 16 21.15 -18.18 -3.10
N ALA A 17 21.38 -16.87 -3.03
CA ALA A 17 21.04 -15.95 -4.12
C ALA A 17 21.88 -16.18 -5.38
N GLU A 18 23.14 -16.55 -5.23
CA GLU A 18 24.00 -16.95 -6.34
C GLU A 18 23.55 -18.28 -6.94
N TYR A 19 23.32 -19.31 -6.10
CA TYR A 19 22.87 -20.63 -6.54
C TYR A 19 21.52 -20.61 -7.28
N LEU A 20 20.59 -19.78 -6.79
CA LEU A 20 19.25 -19.61 -7.39
C LEU A 20 19.23 -18.59 -8.54
N GLU A 21 20.36 -17.99 -8.90
CA GLU A 21 20.46 -16.93 -9.90
C GLU A 21 19.46 -15.78 -9.63
N ALA A 22 19.24 -15.46 -8.34
CA ALA A 22 18.26 -14.46 -7.94
C ALA A 22 18.66 -13.05 -8.42
N ASP A 23 17.72 -12.33 -9.02
CA ASP A 23 17.91 -10.93 -9.44
C ASP A 23 17.83 -9.96 -8.28
N ILE A 24 17.10 -10.30 -7.22
CA ILE A 24 16.83 -9.44 -6.07
C ILE A 24 16.64 -10.26 -4.80
N VAL A 25 17.05 -9.70 -3.66
CA VAL A 25 16.80 -10.28 -2.33
C VAL A 25 15.77 -9.46 -1.60
N ILE A 26 14.70 -10.10 -1.12
CA ILE A 26 13.58 -9.44 -0.43
C ILE A 26 13.57 -9.84 1.05
N PHE A 27 13.51 -8.82 1.92
CA PHE A 27 13.35 -8.99 3.36
C PHE A 27 11.90 -8.74 3.77
N ASP A 28 11.29 -9.68 4.50
CA ASP A 28 9.91 -9.55 5.02
C ASP A 28 9.78 -8.55 6.18
N ASN A 29 10.84 -7.84 6.53
CA ASN A 29 10.87 -6.83 7.56
C ASN A 29 11.28 -5.48 6.99
N ALA A 30 10.86 -4.39 7.64
CA ALA A 30 11.36 -3.07 7.31
C ALA A 30 12.84 -2.95 7.65
N LEU A 31 13.64 -2.45 6.72
CA LEU A 31 15.07 -2.24 6.89
C LEU A 31 15.36 -0.75 7.11
N SER A 32 16.33 -0.43 7.96
CA SER A 32 16.87 0.93 8.01
C SER A 32 17.71 1.23 6.74
N PRO A 33 17.89 2.52 6.38
CA PRO A 33 18.72 2.89 5.22
C PRO A 33 20.15 2.34 5.29
N VAL A 34 20.71 2.29 6.48
CA VAL A 34 22.06 1.74 6.72
C VAL A 34 22.09 0.24 6.52
N GLN A 35 21.09 -0.48 7.04
CA GLN A 35 20.96 -1.93 6.85
C GLN A 35 20.78 -2.27 5.38
N LEU A 36 19.90 -1.56 4.68
CA LEU A 36 19.66 -1.77 3.26
C LEU A 36 20.96 -1.63 2.45
N ARG A 37 21.68 -0.52 2.65
CA ARG A 37 22.95 -0.27 1.97
C ARG A 37 24.01 -1.35 2.28
N ASN A 38 24.15 -1.74 3.55
CA ASN A 38 25.11 -2.72 3.94
C ASN A 38 24.80 -4.10 3.34
N LEU A 39 23.52 -4.50 3.35
CA LEU A 39 23.07 -5.73 2.72
C LEU A 39 23.31 -5.73 1.20
N GLN A 40 22.99 -4.65 0.49
CA GLN A 40 23.26 -4.52 -0.95
C GLN A 40 24.74 -4.69 -1.26
N ARG A 41 25.62 -4.10 -0.43
CA ARG A 41 27.08 -4.22 -0.62
C ARG A 41 27.58 -5.65 -0.33
N GLU A 42 27.09 -6.29 0.73
CA GLU A 42 27.56 -7.62 1.14
C GLU A 42 26.98 -8.75 0.28
N LEU A 43 25.75 -8.59 -0.22
CA LEU A 43 25.09 -9.57 -1.08
C LEU A 43 25.44 -9.39 -2.56
N ASP A 44 26.00 -8.25 -2.95
CA ASP A 44 26.21 -7.84 -4.36
C ASP A 44 24.98 -8.01 -5.24
N LYS A 45 23.81 -7.77 -4.65
CA LYS A 45 22.49 -7.87 -5.28
C LYS A 45 21.61 -6.70 -4.84
N PRO A 46 20.64 -6.30 -5.67
CA PRO A 46 19.56 -5.40 -5.22
C PRO A 46 18.85 -6.00 -4.00
N VAL A 47 18.61 -5.17 -2.99
CA VAL A 47 17.85 -5.58 -1.79
C VAL A 47 16.62 -4.70 -1.66
N MET A 48 15.50 -5.32 -1.36
CA MET A 48 14.23 -4.66 -1.14
C MET A 48 13.64 -5.11 0.20
N ASP A 49 12.98 -4.23 0.91
CA ASP A 49 12.21 -4.59 2.08
C ASP A 49 10.71 -4.74 1.75
N ARG A 50 9.96 -5.36 2.66
CA ARG A 50 8.52 -5.62 2.51
C ARG A 50 7.74 -4.35 2.14
N THR A 51 8.03 -3.23 2.79
CA THR A 51 7.31 -1.97 2.55
C THR A 51 7.53 -1.46 1.13
N THR A 52 8.77 -1.50 0.66
CA THR A 52 9.11 -1.11 -0.72
C THR A 52 8.43 -2.04 -1.72
N LEU A 53 8.43 -3.36 -1.47
CA LEU A 53 7.75 -4.34 -2.34
C LEU A 53 6.24 -4.05 -2.43
N ILE A 54 5.57 -3.80 -1.30
CA ILE A 54 4.14 -3.45 -1.29
C ILE A 54 3.87 -2.18 -2.09
N LEU A 55 4.71 -1.15 -1.93
CA LEU A 55 4.61 0.11 -2.69
C LEU A 55 4.80 -0.10 -4.20
N GLU A 56 5.73 -0.96 -4.61
CA GLU A 56 5.92 -1.30 -6.03
C GLU A 56 4.70 -2.06 -6.59
N ILE A 57 4.15 -3.02 -5.85
CA ILE A 57 2.91 -3.70 -6.24
C ILE A 57 1.78 -2.68 -6.40
N PHE A 58 1.59 -1.78 -5.45
CA PHE A 58 0.57 -0.74 -5.54
C PHE A 58 0.81 0.21 -6.72
N SER A 59 2.06 0.57 -7.01
CA SER A 59 2.41 1.42 -8.15
C SER A 59 1.98 0.79 -9.48
N THR A 60 2.15 -0.53 -9.62
CA THR A 60 1.73 -1.25 -10.82
C THR A 60 0.21 -1.44 -10.91
N ARG A 61 -0.52 -1.39 -9.77
CA ARG A 61 -1.98 -1.57 -9.69
C ARG A 61 -2.75 -0.26 -9.80
N ALA A 62 -2.16 0.86 -9.41
CA ALA A 62 -2.81 2.17 -9.44
C ALA A 62 -3.18 2.58 -10.85
N LYS A 63 -4.47 2.61 -11.18
CA LYS A 63 -4.98 3.01 -12.50
C LYS A 63 -5.48 4.44 -12.50
N THR A 64 -6.23 4.82 -11.47
CA THR A 64 -6.78 6.17 -11.35
C THR A 64 -5.72 7.19 -10.97
N ARG A 65 -6.00 8.46 -11.25
CA ARG A 65 -5.16 9.59 -10.82
C ARG A 65 -5.02 9.62 -9.31
N GLU A 66 -6.10 9.37 -8.59
CA GLU A 66 -6.10 9.33 -7.13
C GLU A 66 -5.22 8.23 -6.57
N ALA A 67 -5.39 6.97 -7.03
CA ALA A 67 -4.58 5.86 -6.58
C ALA A 67 -3.07 6.09 -6.86
N LYS A 68 -2.73 6.63 -8.04
CA LYS A 68 -1.35 7.00 -8.37
C LYS A 68 -0.78 8.05 -7.41
N LEU A 69 -1.56 9.07 -7.08
CA LEU A 69 -1.17 10.09 -6.11
C LEU A 69 -1.00 9.52 -4.70
N GLN A 70 -1.92 8.66 -4.26
CA GLN A 70 -1.86 7.99 -2.95
C GLN A 70 -0.60 7.15 -2.80
N VAL A 71 -0.30 6.32 -3.81
CA VAL A 71 0.91 5.49 -3.83
C VAL A 71 2.18 6.34 -3.82
N GLU A 72 2.24 7.40 -4.64
CA GLU A 72 3.40 8.27 -4.70
C GLU A 72 3.59 9.07 -3.39
N VAL A 73 2.52 9.54 -2.76
CA VAL A 73 2.56 10.17 -1.43
C VAL A 73 3.11 9.20 -0.40
N ALA A 74 2.61 7.96 -0.37
CA ALA A 74 3.09 6.93 0.54
C ALA A 74 4.57 6.61 0.32
N ARG A 75 4.99 6.49 -0.96
CA ARG A 75 6.38 6.27 -1.36
C ARG A 75 7.29 7.40 -0.88
N LEU A 76 6.92 8.64 -1.13
CA LEU A 76 7.70 9.80 -0.68
C LEU A 76 7.76 9.90 0.85
N GLN A 77 6.66 9.64 1.56
CA GLN A 77 6.64 9.62 3.02
C GLN A 77 7.55 8.52 3.60
N TYR A 78 7.64 7.38 2.92
CA TYR A 78 8.52 6.29 3.32
C TYR A 78 9.99 6.57 3.00
N MET A 79 10.29 7.20 1.86
CA MET A 79 11.64 7.46 1.39
C MET A 79 12.29 8.68 2.05
N LEU A 80 11.54 9.77 2.31
CA LEU A 80 12.09 11.02 2.83
C LEU A 80 12.89 10.86 4.14
N PRO A 81 12.36 10.21 5.20
CA PRO A 81 13.12 10.00 6.44
C PRO A 81 14.38 9.15 6.21
N ARG A 82 14.33 8.26 5.23
CA ARG A 82 15.44 7.37 4.87
C ARG A 82 16.58 8.09 4.18
N LEU A 83 16.29 9.07 3.33
CA LEU A 83 17.29 9.94 2.72
C LEU A 83 18.03 10.77 3.77
N VAL A 84 17.31 11.30 4.77
CA VAL A 84 17.90 12.04 5.89
C VAL A 84 18.80 11.12 6.73
N GLY A 85 18.31 9.96 7.13
CA GLY A 85 19.10 8.99 7.91
C GLY A 85 20.34 8.48 7.19
N LEU A 86 20.33 8.38 5.87
CA LEU A 86 21.51 8.03 5.08
C LEU A 86 22.54 9.15 5.08
N HIS A 87 22.09 10.40 4.99
CA HIS A 87 22.96 11.60 5.07
C HIS A 87 23.69 11.69 6.42
N ASP A 88 22.95 11.55 7.52
CA ASP A 88 23.53 11.62 8.87
C ASP A 88 24.54 10.49 9.11
N ALA A 89 24.29 9.31 8.58
CA ALA A 89 25.21 8.18 8.66
C ALA A 89 26.48 8.41 7.84
N LEU A 90 26.37 9.02 6.66
CA LEU A 90 27.52 9.35 5.79
C LEU A 90 28.34 10.48 6.38
N SER A 91 27.73 11.51 6.96
CA SER A 91 28.44 12.63 7.57
C SER A 91 29.23 12.21 8.81
N ARG A 92 28.72 11.28 9.61
CA ARG A 92 29.43 10.69 10.76
C ARG A 92 30.62 9.82 10.37
N GLN A 93 30.52 9.04 9.29
CA GLN A 93 31.62 8.20 8.79
C GLN A 93 32.74 8.98 8.10
N GLY A 94 32.43 10.14 7.54
CA GLY A 94 33.40 10.98 6.81
C GLY A 94 34.29 11.88 7.67
N GLY A 95 34.20 11.79 9.02
CA GLY A 95 34.95 12.65 9.96
C GLY A 95 36.43 12.36 10.08
N ALA A 96 36.97 11.30 9.47
CA ALA A 96 38.32 10.81 9.71
C ALA A 96 39.35 11.07 8.58
N SER A 97 39.00 11.63 7.42
CA SER A 97 39.99 11.94 6.39
C SER A 97 39.71 13.23 5.64
N GLY A 98 40.67 14.10 5.69
CA GLY A 98 40.69 15.49 5.32
C GLY A 98 40.51 15.89 3.87
N ALA A 99 39.36 15.62 3.23
CA ALA A 99 39.02 16.17 1.92
C ALA A 99 37.89 17.19 2.06
N MET A 100 38.21 18.42 2.38
CA MET A 100 37.30 19.53 2.71
C MET A 100 36.52 20.13 1.53
N SER A 101 36.89 19.84 0.28
CA SER A 101 36.39 20.61 -0.86
C SER A 101 35.11 20.07 -1.52
N ASN A 102 34.84 18.74 -1.50
CA ASN A 102 33.66 18.16 -2.15
C ASN A 102 32.48 17.86 -1.23
N LYS A 103 32.67 17.96 0.10
CA LYS A 103 31.68 17.63 1.11
C LYS A 103 30.50 18.60 1.11
N GLY A 104 30.79 19.90 1.06
CA GLY A 104 29.77 20.95 1.10
C GLY A 104 28.88 21.01 -0.17
N ALA A 105 29.39 20.60 -1.33
CA ALA A 105 28.61 20.57 -2.57
C ALA A 105 27.63 19.39 -2.60
N GLY A 106 28.04 18.21 -2.10
CA GLY A 106 27.17 17.02 -1.99
C GLY A 106 26.06 17.23 -0.94
N GLU A 107 26.39 17.81 0.21
CA GLU A 107 25.41 18.14 1.25
C GLU A 107 24.37 19.16 0.76
N LYS A 108 24.77 20.22 0.07
CA LYS A 108 23.85 21.19 -0.54
C LYS A 108 22.94 20.55 -1.58
N LYS A 109 23.44 19.65 -2.40
CA LYS A 109 22.65 18.96 -3.41
C LYS A 109 21.58 18.07 -2.79
N LEU A 110 21.93 17.27 -1.78
CA LEU A 110 20.98 16.40 -1.06
C LEU A 110 19.90 17.22 -0.33
N GLU A 111 20.28 18.36 0.27
CA GLU A 111 19.32 19.25 0.94
C GLU A 111 18.35 19.89 -0.08
N LEU A 112 18.84 20.29 -1.26
CA LEU A 112 17.98 20.79 -2.34
C LEU A 112 17.03 19.71 -2.87
N ASP A 113 17.52 18.48 -3.02
CA ASP A 113 16.69 17.37 -3.47
C ASP A 113 15.64 17.01 -2.41
N ARG A 114 15.99 17.03 -1.12
CA ARG A 114 15.04 16.86 -0.02
C ARG A 114 13.93 17.91 -0.07
N ARG A 115 14.28 19.20 -0.18
CA ARG A 115 13.30 20.29 -0.26
C ARG A 115 12.37 20.15 -1.47
N ARG A 116 12.90 19.74 -2.62
CA ARG A 116 12.09 19.49 -3.82
C ARG A 116 11.09 18.35 -3.58
N LEU A 117 11.53 17.26 -2.95
CA LEU A 117 10.65 16.12 -2.62
C LEU A 117 9.58 16.50 -1.58
N GLU A 118 9.94 17.29 -0.55
CA GLU A 118 8.99 17.81 0.44
C GLU A 118 7.94 18.73 -0.21
N GLN A 119 8.36 19.59 -1.12
CA GLN A 119 7.44 20.43 -1.87
C GLN A 119 6.52 19.64 -2.78
N ARG A 120 7.06 18.64 -3.47
CA ARG A 120 6.28 17.69 -4.29
C ARG A 120 5.25 16.96 -3.44
N LEU A 121 5.66 16.43 -2.27
CA LEU A 121 4.77 15.77 -1.34
C LEU A 121 3.63 16.70 -0.86
N THR A 122 3.94 17.95 -0.55
CA THR A 122 2.94 18.95 -0.14
C THR A 122 1.92 19.23 -1.23
N ASN A 123 2.39 19.40 -2.47
CA ASN A 123 1.51 19.63 -3.62
C ASN A 123 0.59 18.43 -3.90
N MET A 124 1.13 17.21 -3.84
CA MET A 124 0.36 15.98 -4.02
C MET A 124 -0.70 15.78 -2.94
N LYS A 125 -0.38 16.10 -1.68
CA LYS A 125 -1.37 16.06 -0.59
C LYS A 125 -2.51 17.04 -0.81
N ARG A 126 -2.21 18.28 -1.23
CA ARG A 126 -3.27 19.26 -1.57
C ARG A 126 -4.16 18.75 -2.71
N GLU A 127 -3.60 18.11 -3.72
CA GLU A 127 -4.36 17.54 -4.81
C GLU A 127 -5.26 16.39 -4.31
N LEU A 128 -4.76 15.52 -3.43
CA LEU A 128 -5.57 14.47 -2.80
C LEU A 128 -6.70 15.05 -1.95
N ASP A 129 -6.46 16.13 -1.21
CA ASP A 129 -7.50 16.80 -0.40
C ASP A 129 -8.64 17.34 -1.28
N LEU A 130 -8.33 17.87 -2.47
CA LEU A 130 -9.35 18.31 -3.44
C LEU A 130 -10.18 17.12 -3.94
N ILE A 131 -9.55 16.03 -4.34
CA ILE A 131 -10.23 14.80 -4.78
C ILE A 131 -11.10 14.22 -3.65
N ALA A 132 -10.60 14.20 -2.42
CA ALA A 132 -11.36 13.77 -1.23
C ALA A 132 -12.61 14.64 -1.00
N GLY A 133 -12.52 15.95 -1.23
CA GLY A 133 -13.65 16.85 -1.17
C GLY A 133 -14.75 16.52 -2.19
N GLU A 134 -14.37 16.23 -3.44
CA GLU A 134 -15.31 15.81 -4.50
C GLU A 134 -15.98 14.47 -4.14
N ARG A 135 -15.20 13.48 -3.67
CA ARG A 135 -15.74 12.19 -3.19
C ARG A 135 -16.72 12.37 -2.04
N ARG A 136 -16.41 13.23 -1.07
CA ARG A 136 -17.32 13.52 0.05
C ARG A 136 -18.65 14.04 -0.44
N THR A 137 -18.66 14.95 -1.42
CA THR A 137 -19.88 15.45 -2.04
C THR A 137 -20.68 14.35 -2.74
N GLN A 138 -20.01 13.46 -3.48
CA GLN A 138 -20.66 12.32 -4.12
C GLN A 138 -21.24 11.33 -3.10
N ARG A 139 -20.51 11.05 -2.01
CA ARG A 139 -20.99 10.21 -0.91
C ARG A 139 -22.22 10.78 -0.23
N GLN A 140 -22.21 12.08 0.07
CA GLN A 140 -23.40 12.75 0.64
C GLN A 140 -24.63 12.62 -0.25
N LYS A 141 -24.47 12.72 -1.58
CA LYS A 141 -25.58 12.48 -2.53
C LYS A 141 -26.07 11.03 -2.45
N ARG A 142 -25.17 10.05 -2.37
CA ARG A 142 -25.52 8.62 -2.21
C ARG A 142 -26.23 8.35 -0.87
N ALA A 143 -25.75 8.94 0.22
CA ALA A 143 -26.37 8.81 1.54
C ALA A 143 -27.81 9.34 1.56
N ARG A 144 -28.09 10.45 0.84
CA ARG A 144 -29.45 11.02 0.73
C ARG A 144 -30.39 10.17 -0.12
N SER A 145 -29.89 9.22 -0.91
CA SER A 145 -30.74 8.37 -1.74
C SER A 145 -31.54 7.32 -0.97
N GLY A 146 -31.20 7.08 0.31
CA GLY A 146 -31.83 6.05 1.15
C GLY A 146 -31.53 4.61 0.70
N ILE A 147 -30.61 4.41 -0.25
CA ILE A 147 -30.22 3.09 -0.71
C ILE A 147 -29.17 2.52 0.24
N PRO A 148 -29.39 1.34 0.85
CA PRO A 148 -28.42 0.72 1.75
C PRO A 148 -27.04 0.53 1.09
N ARG A 149 -25.97 0.75 1.85
CA ARG A 149 -24.59 0.64 1.41
C ARG A 149 -23.95 -0.57 2.07
N VAL A 150 -23.42 -1.45 1.25
CA VAL A 150 -22.74 -2.67 1.67
C VAL A 150 -21.28 -2.60 1.20
N ALA A 151 -20.32 -2.86 2.06
CA ALA A 151 -18.92 -2.91 1.68
C ALA A 151 -18.35 -4.32 1.86
N LEU A 152 -17.66 -4.80 0.83
CA LEU A 152 -16.86 -6.03 0.90
C LEU A 152 -15.53 -5.70 1.53
N VAL A 153 -15.22 -6.32 2.67
CA VAL A 153 -13.94 -6.19 3.38
C VAL A 153 -13.30 -7.55 3.54
N GLY A 154 -12.00 -7.61 3.77
CA GLY A 154 -11.29 -8.86 3.96
C GLY A 154 -9.85 -8.79 3.46
N TYR A 155 -9.12 -9.85 3.74
CA TYR A 155 -7.72 -9.96 3.36
C TYR A 155 -7.52 -9.86 1.85
N THR A 156 -6.31 -9.50 1.41
CA THR A 156 -6.00 -9.48 -0.02
C THR A 156 -6.13 -10.90 -0.60
N ASN A 157 -6.66 -10.99 -1.82
CA ASN A 157 -6.94 -12.26 -2.50
C ASN A 157 -7.98 -13.19 -1.84
N ALA A 158 -8.80 -12.69 -0.91
CA ALA A 158 -9.87 -13.49 -0.28
C ALA A 158 -11.14 -13.65 -1.14
N GLY A 159 -11.16 -13.19 -2.40
CA GLY A 159 -12.28 -13.36 -3.31
C GLY A 159 -13.31 -12.22 -3.31
N LYS A 160 -13.01 -11.03 -2.75
CA LYS A 160 -13.95 -9.89 -2.72
C LYS A 160 -14.45 -9.48 -4.10
N SER A 161 -13.54 -9.26 -5.04
CA SER A 161 -13.87 -8.88 -6.43
C SER A 161 -14.61 -9.98 -7.18
N THR A 162 -14.32 -11.25 -6.87
CA THR A 162 -15.02 -12.42 -7.40
C THR A 162 -16.48 -12.40 -6.98
N ILE A 163 -16.77 -12.20 -5.69
CA ILE A 163 -18.15 -12.09 -5.18
C ILE A 163 -18.86 -10.90 -5.80
N MET A 164 -18.19 -9.73 -5.93
CA MET A 164 -18.77 -8.60 -6.61
C MET A 164 -19.17 -8.92 -8.05
N ASN A 165 -18.28 -9.56 -8.80
CA ASN A 165 -18.54 -9.96 -10.19
C ASN A 165 -19.67 -10.99 -10.31
N MET A 166 -19.75 -11.95 -9.39
CA MET A 166 -20.88 -12.89 -9.35
C MET A 166 -22.22 -12.17 -9.17
N LEU A 167 -22.28 -11.21 -8.25
CA LEU A 167 -23.51 -10.42 -8.03
C LEU A 167 -23.84 -9.52 -9.21
N LEU A 168 -22.82 -8.91 -9.84
CA LEU A 168 -23.01 -8.13 -11.06
C LEU A 168 -23.52 -9.00 -12.21
N GLY A 169 -22.93 -10.16 -12.44
CA GLY A 169 -23.37 -11.10 -13.48
C GLY A 169 -24.80 -11.62 -13.26
N ALA A 170 -25.21 -11.81 -11.99
CA ALA A 170 -26.55 -12.26 -11.65
C ALA A 170 -27.63 -11.16 -11.81
N TYR A 171 -27.30 -9.90 -11.55
CA TYR A 171 -28.31 -8.82 -11.40
C TYR A 171 -28.09 -7.60 -12.29
N VAL A 172 -26.96 -7.51 -13.03
CA VAL A 172 -26.65 -6.40 -13.92
C VAL A 172 -26.28 -6.93 -15.30
N LYS A 173 -27.06 -6.58 -16.31
CA LYS A 173 -26.90 -7.12 -17.69
C LYS A 173 -25.75 -6.52 -18.50
N ASP A 174 -24.94 -5.64 -17.92
CA ASP A 174 -23.94 -4.85 -18.63
C ASP A 174 -22.53 -5.37 -18.32
N GLU A 175 -21.98 -6.18 -19.23
CA GLU A 175 -20.66 -6.83 -19.08
C GLU A 175 -19.49 -5.85 -18.94
N GLU A 176 -19.61 -4.63 -19.45
CA GLU A 176 -18.58 -3.60 -19.32
C GLU A 176 -18.37 -3.09 -17.89
N LYS A 177 -19.28 -3.46 -16.97
CA LYS A 177 -19.22 -3.02 -15.56
C LYS A 177 -18.51 -4.00 -14.63
N GLN A 178 -17.94 -5.09 -15.16
CA GLN A 178 -17.20 -6.06 -14.34
C GLN A 178 -15.95 -5.44 -13.72
N VAL A 179 -15.66 -5.83 -12.49
CA VAL A 179 -14.45 -5.44 -11.77
C VAL A 179 -13.30 -6.35 -12.19
N LEU A 180 -12.09 -5.82 -12.21
CA LEU A 180 -10.91 -6.60 -12.53
C LEU A 180 -10.72 -7.73 -11.51
N GLU A 181 -10.95 -8.94 -11.94
CA GLU A 181 -10.71 -10.16 -11.18
C GLU A 181 -9.40 -10.79 -11.65
N LYS A 182 -8.45 -10.96 -10.77
CA LYS A 182 -7.20 -11.65 -11.02
C LYS A 182 -6.74 -12.31 -9.73
N ASP A 183 -6.23 -13.51 -9.85
CA ASP A 183 -5.56 -14.21 -8.75
C ASP A 183 -4.20 -13.56 -8.46
N MET A 184 -4.25 -12.43 -7.76
CA MET A 184 -3.07 -11.65 -7.42
C MET A 184 -3.35 -10.71 -6.25
N LEU A 185 -2.31 -10.43 -5.47
CA LEU A 185 -2.37 -9.49 -4.36
C LEU A 185 -2.75 -8.09 -4.86
N PHE A 186 -3.69 -7.44 -4.15
CA PHE A 186 -4.15 -6.08 -4.41
C PHE A 186 -4.66 -5.87 -5.85
N ALA A 187 -5.45 -6.82 -6.34
CA ALA A 187 -6.13 -6.69 -7.65
C ALA A 187 -6.99 -5.42 -7.70
N THR A 188 -7.66 -5.09 -6.59
CA THR A 188 -8.45 -3.88 -6.40
C THR A 188 -7.68 -2.92 -5.49
N LEU A 189 -7.28 -1.78 -6.02
CA LEU A 189 -6.68 -0.67 -5.28
C LEU A 189 -7.64 0.53 -5.24
N ASP A 190 -8.42 0.73 -6.28
CA ASP A 190 -9.43 1.77 -6.40
C ASP A 190 -10.79 1.22 -5.97
N THR A 191 -11.44 1.86 -4.99
CA THR A 191 -12.79 1.45 -4.56
C THR A 191 -13.78 1.56 -5.71
N THR A 192 -14.48 0.49 -5.98
CA THR A 192 -15.53 0.45 -7.00
C THR A 192 -16.88 0.30 -6.34
N VAL A 193 -17.81 1.22 -6.61
CA VAL A 193 -19.18 1.16 -6.08
C VAL A 193 -20.13 0.83 -7.21
N ARG A 194 -21.01 -0.17 -7.01
CA ARG A 194 -22.01 -0.63 -7.97
C ARG A 194 -23.37 -0.76 -7.32
N ARG A 195 -24.41 -0.46 -8.08
CA ARG A 195 -25.80 -0.70 -7.66
C ARG A 195 -26.20 -2.11 -8.05
N ILE A 196 -26.60 -2.89 -7.06
CA ILE A 196 -27.16 -4.24 -7.22
C ILE A 196 -28.68 -4.11 -7.01
N ALA A 197 -29.45 -4.60 -7.96
CA ALA A 197 -30.91 -4.48 -7.93
C ALA A 197 -31.55 -5.85 -8.23
N PRO A 198 -31.67 -6.74 -7.23
CA PRO A 198 -32.38 -8.01 -7.40
C PRO A 198 -33.86 -7.77 -7.70
N PRO A 199 -34.52 -8.59 -8.55
CA PRO A 199 -35.90 -8.38 -9.00
C PRO A 199 -36.91 -8.24 -7.87
N ASP A 200 -36.76 -9.04 -6.81
CA ASP A 200 -37.76 -9.17 -5.73
C ASP A 200 -37.28 -8.58 -4.40
N ARG A 201 -36.24 -7.74 -4.41
CA ARG A 201 -35.61 -7.16 -3.22
C ARG A 201 -35.26 -5.69 -3.43
N ASN A 202 -35.10 -4.98 -2.32
CA ASN A 202 -34.63 -3.60 -2.39
C ASN A 202 -33.22 -3.52 -2.96
N PRO A 203 -32.92 -2.55 -3.82
CA PRO A 203 -31.59 -2.32 -4.35
C PRO A 203 -30.64 -1.86 -3.24
N PHE A 204 -29.35 -2.19 -3.39
CA PHE A 204 -28.29 -1.73 -2.50
C PHE A 204 -27.06 -1.30 -3.30
N LEU A 205 -26.21 -0.49 -2.69
CA LEU A 205 -24.89 -0.14 -3.25
C LEU A 205 -23.87 -1.09 -2.66
N LEU A 206 -23.12 -1.78 -3.53
CA LEU A 206 -22.03 -2.66 -3.14
C LEU A 206 -20.70 -2.02 -3.50
N SER A 207 -19.81 -1.93 -2.52
CA SER A 207 -18.44 -1.42 -2.69
C SER A 207 -17.43 -2.56 -2.56
N ASP A 208 -16.54 -2.69 -3.55
CA ASP A 208 -15.32 -3.50 -3.44
C ASP A 208 -14.21 -2.62 -2.91
N THR A 209 -13.56 -3.06 -1.83
CA THR A 209 -12.51 -2.29 -1.15
C THR A 209 -11.13 -2.93 -1.36
N VAL A 210 -10.09 -2.16 -1.09
CA VAL A 210 -8.72 -2.68 -1.09
C VAL A 210 -8.58 -3.81 -0.06
N GLY A 211 -7.88 -4.89 -0.44
CA GLY A 211 -7.63 -6.00 0.48
C GLY A 211 -6.64 -5.63 1.57
N PHE A 212 -6.91 -6.07 2.80
CA PHE A 212 -5.98 -5.90 3.91
C PHE A 212 -4.80 -6.87 3.79
N ILE A 213 -3.70 -6.54 4.43
CA ILE A 213 -2.51 -7.39 4.54
C ILE A 213 -1.89 -7.21 5.93
N SER A 214 -1.32 -8.27 6.47
CA SER A 214 -0.60 -8.22 7.74
C SER A 214 0.59 -7.27 7.69
N LYS A 215 0.91 -6.60 8.79
CA LYS A 215 2.05 -5.68 8.93
C LYS A 215 2.05 -4.56 7.88
N LEU A 216 0.86 -4.03 7.52
CA LEU A 216 0.77 -2.89 6.63
C LEU A 216 1.38 -1.65 7.33
N PRO A 217 2.35 -0.95 6.71
CA PRO A 217 2.92 0.25 7.32
C PRO A 217 1.85 1.33 7.52
N HIS A 218 1.85 1.99 8.69
CA HIS A 218 0.89 3.07 9.01
C HIS A 218 0.86 4.20 7.98
N ALA A 219 2.00 4.49 7.33
CA ALA A 219 2.04 5.46 6.25
C ALA A 219 1.16 5.05 5.06
N LEU A 220 1.10 3.76 4.75
CA LEU A 220 0.23 3.21 3.70
C LEU A 220 -1.24 3.22 4.13
N VAL A 221 -1.54 2.84 5.37
CA VAL A 221 -2.93 2.92 5.90
C VAL A 221 -3.45 4.35 5.76
N LYS A 222 -2.66 5.35 6.15
CA LYS A 222 -3.04 6.77 6.01
C LYS A 222 -3.21 7.20 4.55
N ALA A 223 -2.36 6.72 3.64
CA ALA A 223 -2.46 7.07 2.23
C ALA A 223 -3.74 6.51 1.59
N PHE A 224 -4.19 5.33 2.02
CA PHE A 224 -5.39 4.65 1.53
C PHE A 224 -6.64 4.92 2.38
N HIS A 225 -6.56 5.83 3.35
CA HIS A 225 -7.69 6.17 4.22
C HIS A 225 -8.96 6.51 3.42
N SER A 226 -8.82 7.25 2.31
CA SER A 226 -9.98 7.64 1.49
C SER A 226 -10.64 6.46 0.76
N THR A 227 -9.89 5.41 0.42
CA THR A 227 -10.44 4.17 -0.16
C THR A 227 -11.10 3.30 0.90
N LEU A 228 -10.63 3.38 2.14
CA LEU A 228 -11.17 2.67 3.29
C LEU A 228 -12.38 3.40 3.94
N GLU A 229 -12.59 4.67 3.62
CA GLU A 229 -13.77 5.43 4.08
C GLU A 229 -15.10 4.83 3.59
N GLU A 230 -15.12 4.14 2.44
CA GLU A 230 -16.32 3.43 1.97
C GLU A 230 -16.71 2.29 2.93
N ALA A 231 -15.74 1.62 3.56
CA ALA A 231 -16.02 0.65 4.61
C ALA A 231 -16.59 1.32 5.88
N LYS A 232 -16.01 2.44 6.29
CA LYS A 232 -16.46 3.20 7.46
C LYS A 232 -17.89 3.75 7.31
N GLU A 233 -18.28 4.15 6.11
CA GLU A 233 -19.59 4.74 5.84
C GLU A 233 -20.63 3.70 5.39
N ALA A 234 -20.28 2.42 5.30
CA ALA A 234 -21.22 1.36 4.95
C ALA A 234 -22.22 1.10 6.06
N ASP A 235 -23.46 0.77 5.67
CA ASP A 235 -24.50 0.37 6.60
C ASP A 235 -24.34 -1.12 7.00
N LEU A 236 -23.59 -1.90 6.19
CA LEU A 236 -23.26 -3.29 6.44
C LEU A 236 -21.87 -3.62 5.88
N LEU A 237 -21.03 -4.26 6.70
CA LEU A 237 -19.76 -4.82 6.27
C LEU A 237 -19.91 -6.33 6.05
N LEU A 238 -19.48 -6.79 4.88
CA LEU A 238 -19.37 -8.22 4.58
C LEU A 238 -17.90 -8.62 4.56
N GLN A 239 -17.47 -9.32 5.60
CA GLN A 239 -16.11 -9.84 5.66
C GLN A 239 -16.00 -11.11 4.82
N ILE A 240 -15.17 -11.05 3.77
CA ILE A 240 -14.91 -12.17 2.89
C ILE A 240 -13.65 -12.89 3.36
N ILE A 241 -13.78 -14.20 3.51
CA ILE A 241 -12.74 -15.07 4.06
C ILE A 241 -12.54 -16.23 3.09
N ASP A 242 -11.30 -16.48 2.70
CA ASP A 242 -10.92 -17.71 2.01
C ASP A 242 -10.74 -18.81 3.07
N TYR A 243 -11.77 -19.65 3.23
CA TYR A 243 -11.77 -20.73 4.22
C TYR A 243 -10.83 -21.88 3.84
N SER A 244 -10.36 -21.95 2.61
CA SER A 244 -9.39 -22.96 2.15
C SER A 244 -7.96 -22.68 2.61
N ASP A 245 -7.64 -21.44 2.96
CA ASP A 245 -6.32 -21.04 3.47
C ASP A 245 -6.17 -21.41 4.94
N GLU A 246 -5.08 -22.10 5.29
CA GLU A 246 -4.79 -22.54 6.68
C GLU A 246 -4.69 -21.37 7.67
N HIS A 247 -4.32 -20.17 7.19
CA HIS A 247 -4.16 -18.94 7.98
C HIS A 247 -5.42 -18.08 8.04
N TYR A 248 -6.57 -18.55 7.57
CA TYR A 248 -7.80 -17.75 7.46
C TYR A 248 -8.18 -17.03 8.77
N ARG A 249 -7.92 -17.65 9.94
CA ARG A 249 -8.20 -17.05 11.27
C ARG A 249 -7.31 -15.84 11.56
N GLU A 250 -6.04 -15.91 11.17
CA GLU A 250 -5.11 -14.79 11.30
C GLU A 250 -5.54 -13.64 10.38
N TYR A 251 -5.89 -13.96 9.13
CA TYR A 251 -6.35 -12.98 8.14
C TYR A 251 -7.66 -12.31 8.55
N MET A 252 -8.56 -13.08 9.15
CA MET A 252 -9.80 -12.56 9.72
C MET A 252 -9.50 -11.52 10.81
N LYS A 253 -8.61 -11.88 11.74
CA LYS A 253 -8.19 -10.98 12.82
C LYS A 253 -7.49 -9.71 12.30
N VAL A 254 -6.59 -9.84 11.33
CA VAL A 254 -5.93 -8.67 10.69
C VAL A 254 -6.96 -7.72 10.09
N THR A 255 -8.01 -8.26 9.46
CA THR A 255 -9.12 -7.47 8.91
C THR A 255 -9.87 -6.73 10.01
N GLU A 256 -10.26 -7.42 11.08
CA GLU A 256 -10.98 -6.84 12.23
C GLU A 256 -10.17 -5.75 12.94
N ASP A 257 -8.89 -6.02 13.22
CA ASP A 257 -8.00 -5.05 13.87
C ASP A 257 -7.83 -3.80 13.02
N THR A 258 -7.69 -3.95 11.69
CA THR A 258 -7.59 -2.81 10.77
C THR A 258 -8.91 -2.01 10.70
N LEU A 259 -10.07 -2.69 10.69
CA LEU A 259 -11.37 -2.01 10.72
C LEU A 259 -11.56 -1.21 12.02
N ARG A 260 -11.15 -1.75 13.18
CA ARG A 260 -11.16 -1.00 14.46
C ARG A 260 -10.25 0.22 14.42
N GLU A 261 -9.04 0.10 13.88
CA GLU A 261 -8.13 1.25 13.71
C GLU A 261 -8.74 2.35 12.84
N LEU A 262 -9.58 1.98 11.88
CA LEU A 262 -10.30 2.90 11.00
C LEU A 262 -11.57 3.49 11.66
N GLY A 263 -12.02 2.93 12.77
CA GLY A 263 -13.31 3.27 13.41
C GLY A 263 -14.50 2.84 12.57
N ALA A 264 -14.41 1.67 11.94
CA ALA A 264 -15.46 0.98 11.22
C ALA A 264 -15.84 -0.28 12.01
N ASP A 265 -16.69 -0.09 13.05
CA ASP A 265 -17.17 -1.17 13.95
C ASP A 265 -18.49 -1.76 13.44
#